data_081e4af7261af46a46d29fd90b405d9f
#
_entry.id   081e4af7261af46a46d29fd90b405d9f
#
_cell.length_a   1.000
_cell.length_b   1.000
_cell.length_c   1.000
_cell.angle_alpha   90.00
_cell.angle_beta   90.00
_cell.angle_gamma   90.00
#
_symmetry.space_group_name_H-M   'P 1'
#
loop_
_entity.id
_entity.type
_entity.pdbx_description
1 polymer ?
#
loop_
_entity_poly.entity_id
_entity_poly.type
_entity_poly.pdbx_seq_one_letter_code
_entity_poly.pdbx_strand_id
1 'polypeptide(L)'
;MDKLLVVNKEKNLTSRDIVNNLTKIFNTKKIGHTGTLDPIATGVLVCLFGKYTKLVDLLTSLDKEYIAEIKLGIKTDTGDITGSIIENKSFNITKDNIIKVFEKFPQKYEQTVPKYSAVKINGKKLYEYARNNIEIELPKREVSIFSLELIDYEKDIIKFKTHVSKGTYIRSLIEDICEKLGTIGTMNNLIRTKQGGFDIEDSFTLDDIKNGNFKFQNIHEFLKYPSIEINDELIKIINEADYNYHTLDNPTITDQ
;
A
#
# COMPACT_ATOMS: atom_id res chain seq x y z
N MET A 1 -18.19 -7.74 -15.49
CA MET A 1 -17.07 -6.93 -16.04
C MET A 1 -15.82 -7.32 -15.25
N ASP A 2 -14.88 -8.01 -15.90
CA ASP A 2 -13.60 -8.45 -15.32
C ASP A 2 -12.53 -7.53 -15.89
N LYS A 3 -12.13 -6.49 -15.15
CA LYS A 3 -11.27 -5.41 -15.64
C LYS A 3 -10.33 -4.92 -14.53
N LEU A 4 -9.28 -4.23 -14.95
CA LEU A 4 -8.32 -3.54 -14.11
C LEU A 4 -8.26 -2.06 -14.50
N LEU A 5 -8.29 -1.18 -13.51
CA LEU A 5 -8.17 0.26 -13.69
C LEU A 5 -7.14 0.81 -12.70
N VAL A 6 -6.21 1.62 -13.19
CA VAL A 6 -5.27 2.35 -12.34
C VAL A 6 -5.84 3.73 -12.08
N VAL A 7 -6.14 4.01 -10.82
CA VAL A 7 -6.72 5.30 -10.40
C VAL A 7 -5.64 6.15 -9.78
N ASN A 8 -5.55 7.41 -10.18
CA ASN A 8 -4.79 8.43 -9.47
C ASN A 8 -5.64 8.92 -8.30
N LYS A 9 -5.42 8.31 -7.12
CA LYS A 9 -6.18 8.71 -5.93
C LYS A 9 -5.85 10.14 -5.55
N GLU A 10 -6.85 10.97 -5.45
CA GLU A 10 -6.73 12.36 -5.03
C GLU A 10 -6.58 12.47 -3.51
N LYS A 11 -6.03 13.59 -3.04
CA LYS A 11 -5.88 13.92 -1.63
C LYS A 11 -7.24 14.04 -0.94
N ASN A 12 -7.29 13.73 0.35
CA ASN A 12 -8.48 13.80 1.22
C ASN A 12 -9.59 12.77 0.92
N LEU A 13 -9.36 11.83 0.00
CA LEU A 13 -10.23 10.67 -0.20
C LEU A 13 -9.57 9.43 0.41
N THR A 14 -10.36 8.56 1.01
CA THR A 14 -9.92 7.22 1.39
C THR A 14 -9.89 6.30 0.15
N SER A 15 -9.12 5.22 0.20
CA SER A 15 -9.17 4.18 -0.85
C SER A 15 -10.58 3.57 -0.98
N ARG A 16 -11.37 3.56 0.11
CA ARG A 16 -12.77 3.11 0.10
C ARG A 16 -13.67 4.09 -0.64
N ASP A 17 -13.43 5.40 -0.51
CA ASP A 17 -14.19 6.41 -1.24
C ASP A 17 -13.98 6.28 -2.75
N ILE A 18 -12.76 5.98 -3.19
CA ILE A 18 -12.47 5.66 -4.60
C ILE A 18 -13.32 4.47 -5.06
N VAL A 19 -13.30 3.36 -4.32
CA VAL A 19 -14.11 2.17 -4.64
C VAL A 19 -15.61 2.51 -4.68
N ASN A 20 -16.10 3.31 -3.74
CA ASN A 20 -17.51 3.73 -3.70
C ASN A 20 -17.90 4.61 -4.90
N ASN A 21 -17.02 5.51 -5.34
CA ASN A 21 -17.21 6.31 -6.54
C ASN A 21 -17.24 5.43 -7.81
N LEU A 22 -16.26 4.52 -7.95
CA LEU A 22 -16.22 3.57 -9.06
C LEU A 22 -17.47 2.66 -9.09
N THR A 23 -17.97 2.25 -7.91
CA THR A 23 -19.21 1.46 -7.80
C THR A 23 -20.40 2.21 -8.40
N LYS A 24 -20.50 3.52 -8.18
CA LYS A 24 -21.55 4.37 -8.75
C LYS A 24 -21.37 4.58 -10.24
N ILE A 25 -20.14 4.92 -10.69
CA ILE A 25 -19.83 5.20 -12.11
C ILE A 25 -20.12 3.97 -12.98
N PHE A 26 -19.65 2.79 -12.55
CA PHE A 26 -19.75 1.55 -13.35
C PHE A 26 -20.96 0.68 -12.99
N ASN A 27 -21.82 1.13 -12.07
CA ASN A 27 -22.99 0.38 -11.59
C ASN A 27 -22.67 -1.08 -11.23
N THR A 28 -21.57 -1.30 -10.48
CA THR A 28 -21.11 -2.65 -10.06
C THR A 28 -20.60 -2.65 -8.64
N LYS A 29 -20.98 -3.64 -7.84
CA LYS A 29 -20.60 -3.75 -6.43
C LYS A 29 -19.30 -4.54 -6.22
N LYS A 30 -18.87 -5.32 -7.21
CA LYS A 30 -17.70 -6.20 -7.08
C LYS A 30 -16.44 -5.48 -7.54
N ILE A 31 -15.92 -4.61 -6.67
CA ILE A 31 -14.68 -3.86 -6.88
C ILE A 31 -13.81 -4.01 -5.63
N GLY A 32 -12.52 -4.32 -5.83
CA GLY A 32 -11.48 -4.35 -4.81
C GLY A 32 -10.33 -3.43 -5.20
N HIS A 33 -9.47 -3.09 -4.23
CA HIS A 33 -8.23 -2.34 -4.48
C HIS A 33 -7.03 -3.06 -3.88
N THR A 34 -5.84 -2.82 -4.41
CA THR A 34 -4.61 -3.52 -4.05
C THR A 34 -3.69 -2.69 -3.17
N GLY A 35 -4.10 -2.45 -1.95
CA GLY A 35 -3.29 -1.70 -0.97
C GLY A 35 -3.82 -0.30 -0.69
N THR A 36 -4.20 -0.13 0.57
CA THR A 36 -4.73 1.13 1.09
C THR A 36 -3.70 2.25 1.00
N LEU A 37 -4.14 3.42 0.58
CA LEU A 37 -3.45 4.70 0.75
C LEU A 37 -4.14 5.49 1.86
N ASP A 38 -3.34 6.17 2.69
CA ASP A 38 -3.85 7.10 3.69
C ASP A 38 -4.64 8.24 3.01
N PRO A 39 -5.58 8.91 3.69
CA PRO A 39 -6.38 9.99 3.09
C PRO A 39 -5.53 11.12 2.50
N ILE A 40 -4.43 11.48 3.19
CA ILE A 40 -3.49 12.52 2.73
C ILE A 40 -2.68 12.07 1.51
N ALA A 41 -2.45 10.77 1.33
CA ALA A 41 -1.65 10.23 0.24
C ALA A 41 -2.39 10.27 -1.09
N THR A 42 -1.64 10.43 -2.18
CA THR A 42 -2.13 10.46 -3.56
C THR A 42 -1.44 9.41 -4.43
N GLY A 43 -1.87 9.30 -5.68
CA GLY A 43 -1.21 8.48 -6.70
C GLY A 43 -1.85 7.11 -6.91
N VAL A 44 -1.05 6.17 -7.38
CA VAL A 44 -1.48 4.87 -7.91
C VAL A 44 -2.33 4.07 -6.93
N LEU A 45 -3.58 3.82 -7.29
CA LEU A 45 -4.47 2.87 -6.62
C LEU A 45 -5.04 1.91 -7.67
N VAL A 46 -4.53 0.70 -7.71
CA VAL A 46 -4.99 -0.33 -8.65
C VAL A 46 -6.32 -0.88 -8.16
N CYS A 47 -7.36 -0.76 -9.00
CA CYS A 47 -8.72 -1.21 -8.74
C CYS A 47 -9.08 -2.38 -9.66
N LEU A 48 -9.64 -3.43 -9.08
CA LEU A 48 -10.00 -4.67 -9.75
C LEU A 48 -11.50 -4.88 -9.74
N PHE A 49 -12.06 -5.24 -10.88
CA PHE A 49 -13.49 -5.45 -11.07
C PHE A 49 -13.82 -6.92 -11.30
N GLY A 50 -15.00 -7.34 -10.84
CA GLY A 50 -15.55 -8.66 -11.12
C GLY A 50 -14.69 -9.83 -10.61
N LYS A 51 -14.38 -10.79 -11.46
CA LYS A 51 -13.56 -11.95 -11.10
C LYS A 51 -12.12 -11.57 -10.76
N TYR A 52 -11.61 -10.46 -11.32
CA TYR A 52 -10.25 -9.99 -11.04
C TYR A 52 -10.03 -9.59 -9.57
N THR A 53 -11.10 -9.38 -8.79
CA THR A 53 -10.99 -9.17 -7.34
C THR A 53 -10.31 -10.34 -6.60
N LYS A 54 -10.29 -11.56 -7.19
CA LYS A 54 -9.54 -12.70 -6.66
C LYS A 54 -8.01 -12.51 -6.74
N LEU A 55 -7.53 -11.56 -7.54
CA LEU A 55 -6.11 -11.24 -7.71
C LEU A 55 -5.63 -10.12 -6.77
N VAL A 56 -6.50 -9.61 -5.89
CA VAL A 56 -6.17 -8.52 -4.96
C VAL A 56 -4.93 -8.84 -4.14
N ASP A 57 -4.85 -10.03 -3.55
CA ASP A 57 -3.73 -10.41 -2.67
C ASP A 57 -2.43 -10.52 -3.47
N LEU A 58 -2.48 -11.09 -4.67
CA LEU A 58 -1.35 -11.19 -5.58
C LEU A 58 -0.79 -9.79 -5.92
N LEU A 59 -1.65 -8.87 -6.37
CA LEU A 59 -1.23 -7.51 -6.73
C LEU A 59 -0.86 -6.66 -5.51
N THR A 60 -1.46 -6.92 -4.35
CA THR A 60 -1.05 -6.28 -3.08
C THR A 60 0.37 -6.68 -2.68
N SER A 61 0.83 -7.87 -3.09
CA SER A 61 2.17 -8.36 -2.77
C SER A 61 3.29 -7.72 -3.58
N LEU A 62 2.97 -6.95 -4.64
CA LEU A 62 3.95 -6.23 -5.43
C LEU A 62 4.64 -5.13 -4.60
N ASP A 63 5.87 -4.81 -4.96
CA ASP A 63 6.62 -3.66 -4.46
C ASP A 63 5.97 -2.32 -4.83
N LYS A 64 6.37 -1.25 -4.17
CA LYS A 64 5.82 0.10 -4.38
C LYS A 64 6.93 1.12 -4.42
N GLU A 65 6.72 2.15 -5.22
CA GLU A 65 7.57 3.33 -5.26
C GLU A 65 6.80 4.55 -4.78
N TYR A 66 7.48 5.38 -3.99
CA TYR A 66 6.88 6.58 -3.41
C TYR A 66 7.79 7.78 -3.54
N ILE A 67 7.17 8.96 -3.67
CA ILE A 67 7.77 10.25 -3.32
C ILE A 67 7.11 10.70 -2.02
N ALA A 68 7.92 10.96 -1.00
CA ALA A 68 7.45 11.33 0.32
C ALA A 68 8.13 12.61 0.81
N GLU A 69 7.44 13.33 1.69
CA GLU A 69 7.98 14.51 2.36
C GLU A 69 7.92 14.30 3.88
N ILE A 70 9.03 14.60 4.55
CA ILE A 70 9.16 14.64 6.00
C ILE A 70 9.11 16.09 6.46
N LYS A 71 8.24 16.42 7.40
CA LYS A 71 8.29 17.64 8.18
C LYS A 71 9.10 17.36 9.44
N LEU A 72 10.30 17.98 9.54
CA LEU A 72 11.19 17.84 10.69
C LEU A 72 10.72 18.64 11.89
N GLY A 73 11.15 18.23 13.08
CA GLY A 73 10.98 18.95 14.33
C GLY A 73 9.62 18.80 14.99
N ILE A 74 8.67 18.09 14.38
CA ILE A 74 7.36 17.78 14.97
C ILE A 74 7.07 16.29 14.90
N LYS A 75 6.40 15.77 15.94
CA LYS A 75 5.81 14.43 15.94
C LYS A 75 4.32 14.54 16.16
N THR A 76 3.54 13.77 15.41
CA THR A 76 2.09 13.68 15.54
C THR A 76 1.66 12.30 16.02
N ASP A 77 0.48 12.21 16.59
CA ASP A 77 -0.10 10.95 17.07
C ASP A 77 -0.41 9.95 15.94
N THR A 78 -0.69 10.45 14.71
CA THR A 78 -0.96 9.62 13.53
C THR A 78 0.29 9.28 12.71
N GLY A 79 1.40 9.99 12.93
CA GLY A 79 2.62 9.92 12.12
C GLY A 79 2.52 10.66 10.78
N ASP A 80 1.43 11.40 10.54
CA ASP A 80 1.26 12.31 9.40
C ASP A 80 0.80 13.70 9.86
N ILE A 81 0.88 14.69 8.97
CA ILE A 81 0.62 16.11 9.30
C ILE A 81 -0.84 16.39 9.69
N THR A 82 -1.76 15.45 9.49
CA THR A 82 -3.18 15.62 9.85
C THR A 82 -3.47 15.28 11.31
N GLY A 83 -2.51 14.65 12.00
CA GLY A 83 -2.63 14.33 13.42
C GLY A 83 -2.37 15.51 14.35
N SER A 84 -2.65 15.29 15.64
CA SER A 84 -2.32 16.25 16.69
C SER A 84 -0.83 16.21 17.00
N ILE A 85 -0.20 17.38 17.14
CA ILE A 85 1.21 17.48 17.53
C ILE A 85 1.34 17.02 18.99
N ILE A 86 2.17 15.99 19.21
CA ILE A 86 2.45 15.42 20.54
C ILE A 86 3.85 15.74 21.05
N GLU A 87 4.77 16.13 20.14
CA GLU A 87 6.14 16.50 20.51
C GLU A 87 6.70 17.53 19.53
N ASN A 88 7.50 18.47 20.04
CA ASN A 88 8.29 19.41 19.27
C ASN A 88 9.75 19.28 19.68
N LYS A 89 10.67 19.26 18.70
CA LYS A 89 12.11 19.15 18.93
C LYS A 89 12.87 20.05 17.95
N SER A 90 13.73 20.90 18.48
CA SER A 90 14.66 21.64 17.65
C SER A 90 15.65 20.68 16.96
N PHE A 91 16.10 21.02 15.78
CA PHE A 91 17.06 20.22 15.01
C PHE A 91 18.10 21.11 14.32
N ASN A 92 19.24 20.52 14.07
CA ASN A 92 20.30 21.13 13.25
C ASN A 92 20.82 20.05 12.28
N ILE A 93 20.16 19.93 11.14
CA ILE A 93 20.42 18.90 10.16
C ILE A 93 20.85 19.54 8.85
N THR A 94 21.92 19.02 8.28
CA THR A 94 22.42 19.43 6.97
C THR A 94 22.04 18.42 5.89
N LYS A 95 22.10 18.82 4.63
CA LYS A 95 21.90 17.94 3.49
C LYS A 95 22.83 16.72 3.52
N ASP A 96 24.09 16.93 3.93
CA ASP A 96 25.08 15.86 4.06
C ASP A 96 24.72 14.84 5.16
N ASN A 97 24.10 15.30 6.25
CA ASN A 97 23.60 14.38 7.28
C ASN A 97 22.52 13.45 6.71
N ILE A 98 21.60 13.99 5.92
CA ILE A 98 20.52 13.23 5.30
C ILE A 98 21.09 12.20 4.32
N ILE A 99 21.98 12.62 3.42
CA ILE A 99 22.63 11.74 2.44
C ILE A 99 23.34 10.59 3.16
N LYS A 100 24.15 10.86 4.20
CA LYS A 100 24.85 9.84 4.97
C LYS A 100 23.90 8.85 5.65
N VAL A 101 22.76 9.31 6.15
CA VAL A 101 21.75 8.42 6.76
C VAL A 101 21.11 7.56 5.67
N PHE A 102 20.77 8.10 4.53
CA PHE A 102 20.16 7.36 3.42
C PHE A 102 21.09 6.28 2.87
N GLU A 103 22.38 6.61 2.65
CA GLU A 103 23.39 5.65 2.18
C GLU A 103 23.62 4.49 3.15
N LYS A 104 23.50 4.76 4.45
CA LYS A 104 23.71 3.76 5.52
C LYS A 104 22.43 3.11 6.00
N PHE A 105 21.27 3.48 5.43
CA PHE A 105 19.99 2.92 5.87
C PHE A 105 19.94 1.42 5.55
N PRO A 106 19.49 0.57 6.49
CA PRO A 106 19.47 -0.86 6.25
C PRO A 106 18.51 -1.21 5.11
N GLN A 107 18.99 -2.02 4.17
CA GLN A 107 18.17 -2.50 3.06
C GLN A 107 17.07 -3.48 3.52
N LYS A 108 17.22 -4.11 4.68
CA LYS A 108 16.28 -5.06 5.25
C LYS A 108 16.29 -4.93 6.77
N TYR A 109 15.11 -4.76 7.36
CA TYR A 109 14.98 -4.61 8.81
C TYR A 109 13.55 -4.89 9.30
N GLU A 110 13.41 -5.05 10.62
CA GLU A 110 12.10 -5.16 11.28
C GLU A 110 11.51 -3.78 11.55
N GLN A 111 10.46 -3.44 10.82
CA GLN A 111 9.71 -2.20 10.97
C GLN A 111 8.53 -2.38 11.92
N THR A 112 8.35 -1.45 12.85
CA THR A 112 7.16 -1.39 13.71
C THR A 112 5.94 -0.91 12.91
N VAL A 113 4.83 -1.65 12.99
CA VAL A 113 3.59 -1.29 12.32
C VAL A 113 2.96 -0.09 13.04
N PRO A 114 2.52 0.97 12.32
CA PRO A 114 1.96 2.14 12.98
C PRO A 114 0.60 1.85 13.63
N LYS A 115 0.30 2.54 14.73
CA LYS A 115 -0.97 2.40 15.49
C LYS A 115 -2.20 2.58 14.61
N TYR A 116 -2.18 3.59 13.72
CA TYR A 116 -3.26 3.86 12.78
C TYR A 116 -3.10 3.05 11.49
N SER A 117 -3.27 1.72 11.60
CA SER A 117 -3.23 0.80 10.45
C SER A 117 -4.40 -0.18 10.46
N ALA A 118 -4.64 -0.81 9.31
CA ALA A 118 -5.68 -1.83 9.13
C ALA A 118 -5.24 -3.25 9.55
N VAL A 119 -4.03 -3.39 10.10
CA VAL A 119 -3.54 -4.68 10.63
C VAL A 119 -4.42 -5.12 11.78
N LYS A 120 -4.78 -6.39 11.79
CA LYS A 120 -5.64 -6.97 12.86
C LYS A 120 -4.79 -7.67 13.91
N ILE A 121 -5.11 -7.40 15.17
CA ILE A 121 -4.64 -8.15 16.34
C ILE A 121 -5.87 -8.56 17.14
N ASN A 122 -5.98 -9.84 17.50
CA ASN A 122 -7.14 -10.38 18.23
C ASN A 122 -8.49 -10.03 17.56
N GLY A 123 -8.52 -10.06 16.21
CA GLY A 123 -9.74 -9.81 15.42
C GLY A 123 -10.10 -8.34 15.20
N LYS A 124 -9.51 -7.39 15.93
CA LYS A 124 -9.73 -5.94 15.80
C LYS A 124 -8.59 -5.26 15.09
N LYS A 125 -8.87 -4.21 14.32
CA LYS A 125 -7.83 -3.45 13.61
C LYS A 125 -7.08 -2.51 14.56
N LEU A 126 -5.78 -2.29 14.33
CA LEU A 126 -4.95 -1.44 15.19
C LEU A 126 -5.51 -0.02 15.37
N TYR A 127 -6.06 0.58 14.31
CA TYR A 127 -6.67 1.90 14.43
C TYR A 127 -7.89 1.94 15.38
N GLU A 128 -8.57 0.81 15.62
CA GLU A 128 -9.69 0.72 16.58
C GLU A 128 -9.19 0.77 18.01
N TYR A 129 -8.04 0.14 18.29
CA TYR A 129 -7.35 0.26 19.59
C TYR A 129 -6.86 1.69 19.80
N ALA A 130 -6.23 2.31 18.79
CA ALA A 130 -5.72 3.67 18.87
C ALA A 130 -6.83 4.70 19.18
N ARG A 131 -7.99 4.60 18.50
CA ARG A 131 -9.15 5.49 18.73
C ARG A 131 -9.77 5.35 20.12
N ASN A 132 -9.65 4.19 20.73
CA ASN A 132 -10.17 3.92 22.06
C ASN A 132 -9.11 4.12 23.16
N ASN A 133 -7.93 4.67 22.83
CA ASN A 133 -6.79 4.85 23.73
C ASN A 133 -6.38 3.55 24.46
N ILE A 134 -6.54 2.41 23.80
CA ILE A 134 -6.13 1.10 24.33
C ILE A 134 -4.68 0.86 23.89
N GLU A 135 -3.80 0.72 24.87
CA GLU A 135 -2.40 0.35 24.62
C GLU A 135 -2.33 -1.12 24.19
N ILE A 136 -1.55 -1.37 23.15
CA ILE A 136 -1.28 -2.70 22.62
C ILE A 136 0.15 -2.75 22.12
N GLU A 137 0.81 -3.87 22.30
CA GLU A 137 2.12 -4.12 21.69
C GLU A 137 1.97 -4.12 20.16
N LEU A 138 2.74 -3.22 19.52
CA LEU A 138 2.69 -3.08 18.07
C LEU A 138 3.52 -4.19 17.41
N PRO A 139 2.96 -4.90 16.43
CA PRO A 139 3.67 -5.95 15.74
C PRO A 139 4.81 -5.35 14.90
N LYS A 140 5.86 -6.12 14.74
CA LYS A 140 6.94 -5.84 13.81
C LYS A 140 6.80 -6.71 12.57
N ARG A 141 7.32 -6.24 11.46
CA ARG A 141 7.42 -7.01 10.23
C ARG A 141 8.70 -6.69 9.50
N GLU A 142 9.26 -7.72 8.89
CA GLU A 142 10.41 -7.56 8.03
C GLU A 142 10.00 -6.85 6.75
N VAL A 143 10.74 -5.81 6.38
CA VAL A 143 10.57 -5.02 5.16
C VAL A 143 11.90 -4.83 4.46
N SER A 144 11.85 -4.56 3.14
CA SER A 144 13.03 -4.23 2.36
C SER A 144 12.89 -2.83 1.76
N ILE A 145 13.97 -2.07 1.85
CA ILE A 145 14.13 -0.76 1.22
C ILE A 145 15.10 -0.96 0.05
N PHE A 146 14.59 -0.98 -1.18
CA PHE A 146 15.40 -1.24 -2.37
C PHE A 146 16.17 0.00 -2.82
N SER A 147 15.57 1.19 -2.63
CA SER A 147 16.24 2.48 -2.80
C SER A 147 15.70 3.53 -1.83
N LEU A 148 16.56 4.49 -1.51
CA LEU A 148 16.24 5.66 -0.69
C LEU A 148 17.08 6.83 -1.23
N GLU A 149 16.45 7.80 -1.87
CA GLU A 149 17.11 8.85 -2.64
C GLU A 149 16.59 10.21 -2.21
N LEU A 150 17.49 11.12 -1.84
CA LEU A 150 17.14 12.50 -1.52
C LEU A 150 16.84 13.25 -2.83
N ILE A 151 15.61 13.79 -2.93
CA ILE A 151 15.23 14.69 -4.04
C ILE A 151 15.61 16.13 -3.68
N ASP A 152 15.18 16.58 -2.48
CA ASP A 152 15.38 17.95 -2.05
C ASP A 152 15.35 18.07 -0.52
N TYR A 153 16.00 19.13 -0.02
CA TYR A 153 15.93 19.53 1.39
C TYR A 153 15.90 21.05 1.48
N GLU A 154 14.76 21.56 1.89
CA GLU A 154 14.54 23.00 2.06
C GLU A 154 13.89 23.27 3.42
N LYS A 155 14.48 24.18 4.21
CA LYS A 155 14.02 24.57 5.55
C LYS A 155 13.90 23.37 6.50
N ASP A 156 12.69 22.88 6.68
CA ASP A 156 12.34 21.77 7.56
C ASP A 156 11.64 20.62 6.82
N ILE A 157 11.69 20.64 5.48
CA ILE A 157 11.09 19.60 4.64
C ILE A 157 12.19 18.81 3.92
N ILE A 158 12.23 17.50 4.18
CA ILE A 158 13.01 16.55 3.38
C ILE A 158 12.07 15.90 2.37
N LYS A 159 12.36 16.01 1.09
CA LYS A 159 11.67 15.30 0.01
C LYS A 159 12.56 14.19 -0.52
N PHE A 160 12.01 12.98 -0.57
CA PHE A 160 12.77 11.81 -0.99
C PHE A 160 11.92 10.84 -1.82
N LYS A 161 12.62 10.03 -2.61
CA LYS A 161 12.06 8.92 -3.36
C LYS A 161 12.49 7.62 -2.70
N THR A 162 11.60 6.63 -2.66
CA THR A 162 11.92 5.31 -2.13
C THR A 162 11.18 4.21 -2.89
N HIS A 163 11.87 3.09 -3.09
CA HIS A 163 11.32 1.84 -3.60
C HIS A 163 11.34 0.81 -2.47
N VAL A 164 10.22 0.21 -2.17
CA VAL A 164 10.04 -0.61 -0.96
C VAL A 164 9.24 -1.89 -1.23
N SER A 165 9.49 -2.91 -0.42
CA SER A 165 8.72 -4.16 -0.46
C SER A 165 7.27 -3.97 0.01
N LYS A 166 6.44 -4.98 -0.28
CA LYS A 166 5.09 -5.06 0.28
C LYS A 166 5.10 -4.89 1.80
N GLY A 167 4.06 -4.25 2.32
CA GLY A 167 3.84 -4.12 3.76
C GLY A 167 4.67 -3.03 4.44
N THR A 168 5.56 -2.34 3.74
CA THR A 168 6.30 -1.19 4.27
C THR A 168 5.34 -0.02 4.52
N TYR A 169 5.41 0.54 5.72
CA TYR A 169 4.71 1.77 6.09
C TYR A 169 5.64 2.96 5.98
N ILE A 170 5.32 3.90 5.09
CA ILE A 170 6.15 5.09 4.88
C ILE A 170 6.18 5.99 6.12
N ARG A 171 5.10 6.06 6.89
CA ARG A 171 5.07 6.77 8.19
C ARG A 171 6.11 6.22 9.17
N SER A 172 6.19 4.89 9.32
CA SER A 172 7.22 4.27 10.16
C SER A 172 8.62 4.45 9.59
N LEU A 173 8.80 4.34 8.26
CA LEU A 173 10.08 4.62 7.61
C LEU A 173 10.56 6.05 7.91
N ILE A 174 9.65 7.02 7.93
CA ILE A 174 9.96 8.41 8.28
C ILE A 174 10.40 8.53 9.73
N GLU A 175 9.71 7.86 10.67
CA GLU A 175 10.13 7.83 12.08
C GLU A 175 11.54 7.22 12.22
N ASP A 176 11.82 6.09 11.57
CA ASP A 176 13.11 5.40 11.59
C ASP A 176 14.25 6.27 10.98
N ILE A 177 13.96 7.00 9.89
CA ILE A 177 14.90 7.97 9.30
C ILE A 177 15.20 9.10 10.28
N CYS A 178 14.16 9.69 10.89
CA CYS A 178 14.31 10.79 11.83
C CYS A 178 15.07 10.38 13.10
N GLU A 179 14.86 9.17 13.59
CA GLU A 179 15.62 8.60 14.71
C GLU A 179 17.11 8.53 14.37
N LYS A 180 17.47 8.03 13.18
CA LYS A 180 18.86 7.97 12.70
C LYS A 180 19.49 9.35 12.47
N LEU A 181 18.68 10.35 12.18
CA LEU A 181 19.09 11.76 12.11
C LEU A 181 19.22 12.43 13.49
N GLY A 182 18.83 11.75 14.58
CA GLY A 182 18.83 12.29 15.95
C GLY A 182 17.73 13.33 16.22
N THR A 183 16.67 13.32 15.43
CA THR A 183 15.53 14.24 15.53
C THR A 183 14.19 13.49 15.50
N ILE A 184 13.10 14.25 15.38
CA ILE A 184 11.75 13.74 15.12
C ILE A 184 11.21 14.34 13.83
N GLY A 185 10.23 13.67 13.23
CA GLY A 185 9.55 14.15 12.03
C GLY A 185 8.25 13.41 11.79
N THR A 186 7.42 13.99 10.94
CA THR A 186 6.14 13.42 10.55
C THR A 186 5.97 13.45 9.02
N MET A 187 5.14 12.59 8.48
CA MET A 187 4.85 12.56 7.04
C MET A 187 4.05 13.81 6.67
N ASN A 188 4.62 14.67 5.82
CA ASN A 188 4.00 15.89 5.31
C ASN A 188 3.19 15.64 4.05
N ASN A 189 3.72 14.81 3.15
CA ASN A 189 3.07 14.43 1.90
C ASN A 189 3.53 13.05 1.45
N LEU A 190 2.69 12.37 0.66
CA LEU A 190 2.99 11.05 0.12
C LEU A 190 2.32 10.87 -1.25
N ILE A 191 3.11 10.45 -2.22
CA ILE A 191 2.64 10.10 -3.57
C ILE A 191 3.11 8.69 -3.88
N ARG A 192 2.21 7.75 -4.10
CA ARG A 192 2.58 6.44 -4.64
C ARG A 192 2.74 6.56 -6.14
N THR A 193 3.97 6.54 -6.64
CA THR A 193 4.29 6.69 -8.06
C THR A 193 4.16 5.37 -8.81
N LYS A 194 4.45 4.21 -8.13
CA LYS A 194 4.32 2.88 -8.75
C LYS A 194 3.82 1.82 -7.77
N GLN A 195 3.20 0.80 -8.34
CA GLN A 195 2.92 -0.47 -7.68
C GLN A 195 3.20 -1.60 -8.67
N GLY A 196 4.30 -2.33 -8.47
CA GLY A 196 4.80 -3.27 -9.48
C GLY A 196 5.01 -2.57 -10.83
N GLY A 197 4.37 -3.08 -11.87
CA GLY A 197 4.43 -2.49 -13.20
C GLY A 197 3.45 -1.33 -13.44
N PHE A 198 2.57 -1.00 -12.50
CA PHE A 198 1.58 0.07 -12.67
C PHE A 198 2.18 1.42 -12.30
N ASP A 199 2.22 2.35 -13.25
CA ASP A 199 2.79 3.68 -13.10
C ASP A 199 1.70 4.75 -12.90
N ILE A 200 2.06 5.86 -12.24
CA ILE A 200 1.16 7.01 -12.05
C ILE A 200 0.80 7.67 -13.38
N GLU A 201 1.70 7.60 -14.37
CA GLU A 201 1.48 8.14 -15.72
C GLU A 201 0.37 7.40 -16.48
N ASP A 202 0.10 6.12 -16.11
CA ASP A 202 -0.99 5.31 -16.65
C ASP A 202 -2.29 5.39 -15.85
N SER A 203 -2.34 6.25 -14.84
CA SER A 203 -3.47 6.40 -13.93
C SER A 203 -4.43 7.52 -14.34
N PHE A 204 -5.67 7.40 -13.93
CA PHE A 204 -6.73 8.36 -14.25
C PHE A 204 -7.35 8.89 -12.96
N THR A 205 -7.66 10.19 -12.92
CA THR A 205 -8.42 10.82 -11.83
C THR A 205 -9.88 10.36 -11.85
N LEU A 206 -10.62 10.57 -10.74
CA LEU A 206 -12.06 10.28 -10.73
C LEU A 206 -12.81 11.12 -11.76
N ASP A 207 -12.36 12.33 -12.03
CA ASP A 207 -13.00 13.20 -13.02
C ASP A 207 -12.73 12.74 -14.45
N ASP A 208 -11.52 12.28 -14.77
CA ASP A 208 -11.24 11.63 -16.05
C ASP A 208 -12.16 10.42 -16.27
N ILE A 209 -12.30 9.59 -15.24
CA ILE A 209 -13.12 8.37 -15.30
C ILE A 209 -14.61 8.72 -15.49
N LYS A 210 -15.14 9.72 -14.78
CA LYS A 210 -16.51 10.20 -14.95
C LYS A 210 -16.79 10.73 -16.36
N ASN A 211 -15.79 11.39 -16.96
CA ASN A 211 -15.89 11.97 -18.29
C ASN A 211 -15.62 10.96 -19.43
N GLY A 212 -15.32 9.70 -19.09
CA GLY A 212 -15.00 8.64 -20.07
C GLY A 212 -13.57 8.70 -20.62
N ASN A 213 -12.71 9.56 -20.07
CA ASN A 213 -11.31 9.74 -20.47
C ASN A 213 -10.39 8.77 -19.73
N PHE A 214 -10.59 7.49 -19.88
CA PHE A 214 -9.79 6.46 -19.25
C PHE A 214 -9.68 5.21 -20.12
N LYS A 215 -8.74 4.32 -19.79
CA LYS A 215 -8.63 2.98 -20.36
C LYS A 215 -8.46 1.93 -19.26
N PHE A 216 -9.09 0.78 -19.44
CA PHE A 216 -8.77 -0.38 -18.61
C PHE A 216 -7.42 -0.97 -19.04
N GLN A 217 -6.64 -1.41 -18.09
CA GLN A 217 -5.35 -2.05 -18.33
C GLN A 217 -5.55 -3.55 -18.59
N ASN A 218 -4.69 -4.11 -19.43
CA ASN A 218 -4.63 -5.54 -19.66
C ASN A 218 -3.79 -6.19 -18.55
N ILE A 219 -4.41 -6.97 -17.69
CA ILE A 219 -3.75 -7.60 -16.56
C ILE A 219 -2.60 -8.52 -16.97
N HIS A 220 -2.67 -9.13 -18.16
CA HIS A 220 -1.63 -10.04 -18.67
C HIS A 220 -0.31 -9.33 -18.99
N GLU A 221 -0.32 -8.02 -19.22
CA GLU A 221 0.90 -7.22 -19.42
C GLU A 221 1.69 -7.02 -18.13
N PHE A 222 1.01 -7.08 -16.99
CA PHE A 222 1.58 -6.82 -15.67
C PHE A 222 1.86 -8.09 -14.87
N LEU A 223 1.13 -9.18 -15.15
CA LEU A 223 1.39 -10.49 -14.57
C LEU A 223 2.40 -11.22 -15.46
N LYS A 224 3.66 -11.24 -15.05
CA LYS A 224 4.74 -12.00 -15.72
C LYS A 224 4.62 -13.51 -15.47
N TYR A 225 3.41 -14.05 -15.47
CA TYR A 225 3.15 -15.47 -15.35
C TYR A 225 2.84 -16.06 -16.74
N PRO A 226 3.29 -17.30 -17.00
CA PRO A 226 2.87 -17.99 -18.21
C PRO A 226 1.35 -18.10 -18.23
N SER A 227 0.73 -17.75 -19.36
CA SER A 227 -0.70 -17.94 -19.59
C SER A 227 -0.93 -19.22 -20.40
N ILE A 228 -1.96 -19.98 -20.02
CA ILE A 228 -2.40 -21.15 -20.77
C ILE A 228 -3.81 -20.85 -21.27
N GLU A 229 -4.04 -21.01 -22.57
CA GLU A 229 -5.40 -21.00 -23.09
C GLU A 229 -6.13 -22.26 -22.62
N ILE A 230 -7.23 -22.05 -21.92
CA ILE A 230 -8.04 -23.10 -21.35
C ILE A 230 -9.04 -23.55 -22.44
N ASN A 231 -8.86 -24.74 -22.95
CA ASN A 231 -9.84 -25.41 -23.79
C ASN A 231 -10.78 -26.30 -22.96
N ASP A 232 -11.82 -26.85 -23.58
CA ASP A 232 -12.83 -27.67 -22.89
C ASP A 232 -12.23 -28.92 -22.21
N GLU A 233 -11.17 -29.48 -22.78
CA GLU A 233 -10.46 -30.63 -22.23
C GLU A 233 -9.70 -30.27 -20.94
N LEU A 234 -9.00 -29.13 -20.92
CA LEU A 234 -8.32 -28.60 -19.73
C LEU A 234 -9.32 -28.24 -18.64
N ILE A 235 -10.49 -27.67 -18.99
CA ILE A 235 -11.57 -27.39 -18.03
C ILE A 235 -12.02 -28.70 -17.36
N LYS A 236 -12.16 -29.77 -18.11
CA LYS A 236 -12.56 -31.07 -17.55
C LYS A 236 -11.50 -31.64 -16.61
N ILE A 237 -10.23 -31.61 -17.00
CA ILE A 237 -9.10 -32.05 -16.16
C ILE A 237 -9.01 -31.25 -14.85
N ILE A 238 -9.15 -29.90 -14.91
CA ILE A 238 -9.10 -29.04 -13.74
C ILE A 238 -10.27 -29.36 -12.78
N ASN A 239 -11.49 -29.53 -13.30
CA ASN A 239 -12.66 -29.86 -12.50
C ASN A 239 -12.54 -31.25 -11.85
N GLU A 240 -11.98 -32.23 -12.56
CA GLU A 240 -11.72 -33.57 -12.03
C GLU A 240 -10.62 -33.55 -10.94
N ALA A 241 -9.57 -32.73 -11.11
CA ALA A 241 -8.51 -32.55 -10.14
C ALA A 241 -9.03 -31.87 -8.85
N ASP A 242 -9.86 -30.84 -9.00
CA ASP A 242 -10.48 -30.13 -7.85
C ASP A 242 -11.42 -31.04 -7.07
N TYR A 243 -12.19 -31.88 -7.76
CA TYR A 243 -13.05 -32.90 -7.14
C TYR A 243 -12.23 -33.92 -6.34
N ASN A 244 -11.12 -34.40 -6.89
CA ASN A 244 -10.25 -35.36 -6.22
C ASN A 244 -9.53 -34.75 -4.99
N TYR A 245 -9.17 -33.45 -5.04
CA TYR A 245 -8.55 -32.75 -3.90
C TYR A 245 -9.54 -32.64 -2.73
N HIS A 246 -10.79 -32.26 -2.99
CA HIS A 246 -11.81 -32.16 -1.95
C HIS A 246 -12.27 -33.52 -1.38
N THR A 247 -12.11 -34.60 -2.12
CA THR A 247 -12.42 -35.96 -1.63
C THR A 247 -11.31 -36.56 -0.78
N LEU A 248 -10.05 -36.10 -0.94
CA LEU A 248 -8.92 -36.53 -0.11
C LEU A 248 -8.89 -35.87 1.28
N ASP A 249 -9.49 -34.68 1.41
CA ASP A 249 -9.56 -33.95 2.69
C ASP A 249 -10.70 -34.41 3.63
N ASN A 250 -11.57 -35.35 3.20
CA ASN A 250 -12.62 -35.96 4.02
C ASN A 250 -12.52 -37.51 3.94
N PRO A 251 -11.60 -38.14 4.69
CA PRO A 251 -11.68 -39.59 4.87
C PRO A 251 -12.95 -39.89 5.69
N THR A 252 -13.93 -40.52 5.04
CA THR A 252 -15.06 -41.14 5.75
C THR A 252 -14.50 -42.12 6.76
N ILE A 253 -14.55 -41.75 8.03
CA ILE A 253 -14.37 -42.69 9.14
C ILE A 253 -15.56 -43.62 9.09
N THR A 254 -15.39 -44.82 8.52
CA THR A 254 -16.32 -45.91 8.71
C THR A 254 -16.02 -46.53 10.06
N ASP A 255 -16.89 -46.27 11.03
CA ASP A 255 -16.92 -47.04 12.28
C ASP A 255 -17.11 -48.54 11.96
N GLN A 256 -16.14 -49.32 12.41
CA GLN A 256 -16.31 -50.74 12.74
C GLN A 256 -15.90 -50.99 14.19
#